data_a7a750160f34cb8cde87ad7233d98b90
#
_entry.id   a7a750160f34cb8cde87ad7233d98b90
#
_cell.length_a   1.000
_cell.length_b   1.000
_cell.length_c   1.000
_cell.angle_alpha   90.00
_cell.angle_beta   90.00
_cell.angle_gamma   90.00
#
_symmetry.space_group_name_H-M   'P 1'
#
loop_
_entity.id
_entity.type
_entity.pdbx_description
1 polymer ?
#
loop_
_entity_poly.entity_id
_entity_poly.type
_entity_poly.pdbx_seq_one_letter_code
_entity_poly.pdbx_strand_id
1 'polypeptide(L)'
;LPVTGTDAREVTRRIVASGVEVIPFMENHASLAAALLPRTLAHGLSLGDRACLALAIDRGVQAMTADRAWNAVDVPVPIVQIRA
;
A
#
# COMPACT_ATOMS: atom_id res chain seq x y z
N LEU A 1 -11.24 8.78 15.12
CA LEU A 1 -12.65 9.06 14.90
C LEU A 1 -13.19 8.12 13.82
N PRO A 2 -14.37 7.55 14.05
CA PRO A 2 -14.98 6.77 12.99
C PRO A 2 -15.38 7.67 11.84
N VAL A 3 -15.07 7.25 10.62
CA VAL A 3 -15.42 7.97 9.43
C VAL A 3 -16.75 7.43 8.91
N THR A 4 -17.75 8.30 8.73
CA THR A 4 -19.02 7.90 8.16
C THR A 4 -18.87 7.59 6.66
N GLY A 5 -19.82 6.88 6.06
CA GLY A 5 -19.79 6.62 4.63
C GLY A 5 -19.77 7.89 3.78
N THR A 6 -20.45 8.95 4.25
CA THR A 6 -20.45 10.26 3.58
C THR A 6 -19.07 10.90 3.66
N ASP A 7 -18.44 10.88 4.83
CA ASP A 7 -17.10 11.45 5.00
C ASP A 7 -16.08 10.70 4.16
N ALA A 8 -16.17 9.37 4.10
CA ALA A 8 -15.29 8.56 3.28
C ALA A 8 -15.41 8.89 1.79
N ARG A 9 -16.63 9.10 1.29
CA ARG A 9 -16.85 9.50 -0.11
C ARG A 9 -16.27 10.87 -0.40
N GLU A 10 -16.44 11.80 0.52
CA GLU A 10 -15.91 13.16 0.37
C GLU A 10 -14.39 13.16 0.36
N VAL A 11 -13.76 12.42 1.26
CA VAL A 11 -12.30 12.26 1.29
C VAL A 11 -11.79 11.64 -0.01
N THR A 12 -12.43 10.57 -0.49
CA THR A 12 -12.07 9.93 -1.75
C THR A 12 -12.17 10.90 -2.92
N ARG A 13 -13.27 11.67 -2.98
CA ARG A 13 -13.49 12.66 -4.04
C ARG A 13 -12.37 13.71 -4.05
N ARG A 14 -11.95 14.20 -2.89
CA ARG A 14 -10.88 15.18 -2.77
C ARG A 14 -9.54 14.61 -3.18
N ILE A 15 -9.26 13.37 -2.82
CA ILE A 15 -8.03 12.68 -3.21
C ILE A 15 -7.97 12.56 -4.73
N VAL A 16 -9.04 12.09 -5.36
CA VAL A 16 -9.11 11.96 -6.82
C VAL A 16 -8.97 13.32 -7.50
N ALA A 17 -9.64 14.35 -6.97
CA ALA A 17 -9.58 15.70 -7.52
C ALA A 17 -8.17 16.31 -7.44
N SER A 18 -7.32 15.84 -6.51
CA SER A 18 -5.93 16.30 -6.37
C SER A 18 -4.98 15.68 -7.39
N GLY A 19 -5.46 14.77 -8.24
CA GLY A 19 -4.65 14.09 -9.24
C GLY A 19 -4.13 12.73 -8.80
N VAL A 20 -4.50 12.26 -7.63
CA VAL A 20 -4.15 10.92 -7.15
C VAL A 20 -5.08 9.90 -7.78
N GLU A 21 -4.51 8.87 -8.40
CA GLU A 21 -5.28 7.76 -8.96
C GLU A 21 -5.60 6.74 -7.87
N VAL A 22 -6.86 6.38 -7.72
CA VAL A 22 -7.30 5.32 -6.81
C VAL A 22 -7.44 4.03 -7.60
N ILE A 23 -6.63 3.03 -7.24
CA ILE A 23 -6.58 1.76 -7.96
C ILE A 23 -7.38 0.71 -7.20
N PRO A 24 -8.36 0.04 -7.83
CA PRO A 24 -9.09 -1.04 -7.19
C PRO A 24 -8.16 -2.22 -6.87
N PHE A 25 -8.40 -2.86 -5.72
CA PHE A 25 -7.68 -4.07 -5.34
C PHE A 25 -8.29 -5.25 -6.11
N MET A 26 -7.48 -5.83 -6.99
CA MET A 26 -7.92 -6.89 -7.90
C MET A 26 -7.36 -8.26 -7.44
N GLU A 27 -7.82 -9.33 -8.10
CA GLU A 27 -7.39 -10.69 -7.77
C GLU A 27 -5.88 -10.89 -7.90
N ASN A 28 -5.26 -10.30 -8.92
CA ASN A 28 -3.81 -10.37 -9.08
C ASN A 28 -3.07 -9.71 -7.92
N HIS A 29 -3.61 -8.63 -7.38
CA HIS A 29 -3.04 -7.97 -6.20
C HIS A 29 -3.17 -8.84 -4.97
N ALA A 30 -4.28 -9.54 -4.81
CA ALA A 30 -4.48 -10.49 -3.71
C ALA A 30 -3.45 -11.63 -3.77
N SER A 31 -3.20 -12.15 -4.96
CA SER A 31 -2.19 -13.20 -5.17
C SER A 31 -0.78 -12.71 -4.84
N LEU A 32 -0.43 -11.51 -5.28
CA LEU A 32 0.87 -10.90 -4.95
C LEU A 32 1.00 -10.63 -3.45
N ALA A 33 -0.04 -10.11 -2.82
CA ALA A 33 -0.03 -9.86 -1.38
C ALA A 33 0.16 -11.15 -0.58
N ALA A 34 -0.48 -12.23 -1.01
CA ALA A 34 -0.30 -13.55 -0.40
C ALA A 34 1.13 -14.06 -0.58
N ALA A 35 1.70 -13.90 -1.78
CA ALA A 35 3.07 -14.31 -2.08
C ALA A 35 4.11 -13.53 -1.26
N LEU A 36 3.79 -12.32 -0.83
CA LEU A 36 4.68 -11.50 0.00
C LEU A 36 4.69 -11.92 1.47
N LEU A 37 3.74 -12.74 1.91
CA LEU A 37 3.62 -13.10 3.33
C LEU A 37 4.92 -13.69 3.92
N PRO A 38 5.60 -14.65 3.28
CA PRO A 38 6.84 -15.20 3.84
C PRO A 38 7.94 -14.15 4.02
N ARG A 39 7.99 -13.14 3.15
CA ARG A 39 9.02 -12.09 3.20
C ARG A 39 8.70 -11.00 4.21
N THR A 40 7.44 -10.84 4.59
CA THR A 40 6.99 -9.71 5.41
C THR A 40 6.55 -10.10 6.81
N LEU A 41 6.34 -11.39 7.06
CA LEU A 41 5.82 -11.89 8.33
C LEU A 41 6.71 -11.51 9.52
N ALA A 42 8.02 -11.69 9.36
CA ALA A 42 8.98 -11.38 10.43
C ALA A 42 9.09 -9.88 10.73
N HIS A 43 8.62 -9.03 9.84
CA HIS A 43 8.68 -7.57 9.97
C HIS A 43 7.35 -6.97 10.41
N GLY A 44 6.35 -7.80 10.69
CA GLY A 44 5.07 -7.37 11.23
C GLY A 44 4.20 -6.59 10.26
N LEU A 45 4.40 -6.74 8.94
CA LEU A 45 3.56 -6.05 7.96
C LEU A 45 2.14 -6.65 7.93
N SER A 46 1.17 -5.77 7.90
CA SER A 46 -0.25 -6.14 7.82
C SER A 46 -0.66 -6.54 6.40
N LEU A 47 -1.86 -7.05 6.24
CA LEU A 47 -2.44 -7.31 4.93
C LEU A 47 -2.53 -6.02 4.10
N GLY A 48 -2.91 -4.90 4.73
CA GLY A 48 -2.95 -3.60 4.06
C GLY A 48 -1.59 -3.17 3.54
N ASP A 49 -0.54 -3.38 4.33
CA ASP A 49 0.85 -3.10 3.92
C ASP A 49 1.23 -3.94 2.70
N ARG A 50 0.93 -5.24 2.75
CA ARG A 50 1.21 -6.16 1.63
C ARG A 50 0.40 -5.81 0.39
N ALA A 51 -0.84 -5.35 0.55
CA ALA A 51 -1.66 -4.89 -0.56
C ALA A 51 -1.04 -3.69 -1.26
N CYS A 52 -0.51 -2.74 -0.49
CA CYS A 52 0.20 -1.58 -1.02
C CYS A 52 1.45 -2.00 -1.81
N LEU A 53 2.26 -2.90 -1.25
CA LEU A 53 3.45 -3.43 -1.92
C LEU A 53 3.08 -4.20 -3.19
N ALA A 54 2.02 -4.99 -3.15
CA ALA A 54 1.53 -5.74 -4.31
C ALA A 54 1.16 -4.80 -5.46
N LEU A 55 0.48 -3.71 -5.17
CA LEU A 55 0.13 -2.71 -6.16
C LEU A 55 1.38 -2.05 -6.76
N ALA A 56 2.36 -1.70 -5.92
CA ALA A 56 3.60 -1.11 -6.38
C ALA A 56 4.37 -2.05 -7.30
N ILE A 57 4.42 -3.34 -6.96
CA ILE A 57 5.06 -4.37 -7.79
C ILE A 57 4.34 -4.51 -9.14
N ASP A 58 3.02 -4.59 -9.11
CA ASP A 58 2.21 -4.73 -10.33
C ASP A 58 2.40 -3.54 -11.28
N ARG A 59 2.50 -2.34 -10.73
CA ARG A 59 2.66 -1.11 -11.50
C ARG A 59 4.11 -0.77 -11.81
N GLY A 60 5.07 -1.45 -11.21
CA GLY A 60 6.49 -1.18 -11.39
C GLY A 60 6.89 0.19 -10.87
N VAL A 61 6.31 0.62 -9.76
CA VAL A 61 6.55 1.93 -9.15
C VAL A 61 7.10 1.77 -7.73
N GLN A 62 7.68 2.84 -7.21
CA GLN A 62 8.14 2.86 -5.82
C GLN A 62 6.97 2.89 -4.84
N ALA A 63 7.17 2.33 -3.66
CA ALA A 63 6.22 2.39 -2.56
C ALA A 63 6.68 3.41 -1.53
N MET A 64 5.75 4.25 -1.06
CA MET A 64 6.04 5.27 -0.04
C MET A 64 5.41 4.87 1.28
N THR A 65 6.14 5.00 2.36
CA THR A 65 5.67 4.65 3.69
C THR A 65 6.35 5.52 4.75
N ALA A 66 5.69 5.69 5.90
CA ALA A 66 6.27 6.27 7.10
C ALA A 66 6.73 5.19 8.09
N ASP A 67 6.47 3.92 7.79
CA ASP A 67 6.83 2.80 8.65
C ASP A 67 8.25 2.32 8.33
N ARG A 68 9.15 2.48 9.31
CA ARG A 68 10.57 2.10 9.15
C ARG A 68 10.76 0.60 9.00
N ALA A 69 9.82 -0.23 9.44
CA ALA A 69 9.91 -1.67 9.27
C ALA A 69 9.99 -2.09 7.81
N TRP A 70 9.45 -1.29 6.90
CA TRP A 70 9.49 -1.58 5.46
C TRP A 70 10.91 -1.53 4.88
N ASN A 71 11.84 -0.84 5.52
CA ASN A 71 13.24 -0.77 5.04
C ASN A 71 13.94 -2.13 5.07
N ALA A 72 13.49 -3.03 5.93
CA ALA A 72 14.08 -4.36 6.07
C ALA A 72 13.45 -5.41 5.15
N VAL A 73 12.39 -5.04 4.42
CA VAL A 73 11.65 -5.98 3.57
C VAL A 73 12.33 -6.10 2.21
N ASP A 74 12.61 -7.34 1.80
CA ASP A 74 13.17 -7.64 0.49
C ASP A 74 12.04 -7.77 -0.53
N VAL A 75 11.85 -6.72 -1.31
CA VAL A 75 10.83 -6.64 -2.37
C VAL A 75 11.41 -6.00 -3.63
N PRO A 76 10.90 -6.35 -4.81
CA PRO A 76 11.45 -5.90 -6.09
C PRO A 76 11.04 -4.47 -6.49
N VAL A 77 10.73 -3.62 -5.53
CA VAL A 77 10.43 -2.20 -5.79
C VAL A 77 11.13 -1.34 -4.74
N PRO A 78 11.52 -0.11 -5.10
CA PRO A 78 12.11 0.80 -4.12
C PRO A 78 11.11 1.19 -3.03
N ILE A 79 11.58 1.25 -1.80
CA ILE A 79 10.81 1.76 -0.66
C ILE A 79 11.31 3.16 -0.34
N VAL A 80 10.39 4.12 -0.30
CA VAL A 80 10.70 5.51 0.00
C VAL A 80 10.10 5.88 1.35
N GLN A 81 10.96 6.25 2.29
CA GLN A 81 10.52 6.74 3.60
C GLN A 81 10.14 8.21 3.50
N ILE A 82 8.94 8.53 3.94
CA ILE A 82 8.45 9.91 3.98
C ILE A 82 8.65 10.55 5.36
N ARG A 83 9.19 9.81 6.30
CA ARG A 83 9.52 10.30 7.65
C ARG A 83 11.03 10.53 7.72
N ALA A 84 11.40 11.70 8.20
CA ALA A 84 12.80 12.06 8.43
C ALA A 84 13.42 11.24 9.57
#